data_2b831dc998f1b10d3b4b9df4744a00c7
#
_entry.id   2b831dc998f1b10d3b4b9df4744a00c7
#
_cell.length_a   1.000
_cell.length_b   1.000
_cell.length_c   1.000
_cell.angle_alpha   90.00
_cell.angle_beta   90.00
_cell.angle_gamma   90.00
#
_symmetry.space_group_name_H-M   'P 1'
#
loop_
_entity.id
_entity.type
_entity.pdbx_description
1 polymer ?
#
loop_
_entity_poly.entity_id
_entity_poly.type
_entity_poly.pdbx_seq_one_letter_code
_entity_poly.pdbx_strand_id
1 'polypeptide(L)'
;MLNATWLDTFTTLCETGHFTRAAERLNMTQPGVSQHLRKLEAQLGQSLIAREGKSFTLTAAGEAVFALGRARRNEEKHLRAALETDDRDAGEVRIACSGSFAMLLYPVLLPWMRAAPGLAIHLQAAPQADILAGLLDGRFDLGVLGADPGHARLEARHLGREELCLVLPADAPDRVPGFADLDARGFVAHPDGYAYADDLLNLNFPGAYPGADRMRIRAYVNQIGQIPAPVAEGIGYTLLPHSGIEAFARKDRLRVVPLPQRRWHALWLAARRGRPLPARLKHARDLIVTSAGQLK
;
A
#
# COMPACT_ATOMS: atom_id res chain seq x y z
N MET A 1 -16.68 -5.37 -29.28
CA MET A 1 -16.58 -5.79 -27.86
C MET A 1 -15.56 -6.90 -27.78
N LEU A 2 -14.60 -6.88 -26.83
CA LEU A 2 -13.61 -7.94 -26.68
C LEU A 2 -14.29 -9.25 -26.25
N ASN A 3 -13.81 -10.37 -26.82
CA ASN A 3 -14.28 -11.69 -26.40
C ASN A 3 -13.84 -11.98 -24.97
N ALA A 4 -14.80 -12.26 -24.10
CA ALA A 4 -14.54 -12.45 -22.66
C ALA A 4 -13.64 -13.66 -22.36
N THR A 5 -13.86 -14.77 -23.10
CA THR A 5 -13.09 -16.01 -22.91
C THR A 5 -11.62 -15.83 -23.35
N TRP A 6 -11.39 -15.12 -24.46
CA TRP A 6 -10.01 -14.88 -24.91
C TRP A 6 -9.27 -13.92 -23.98
N LEU A 7 -9.97 -12.90 -23.50
CA LEU A 7 -9.43 -11.95 -22.52
C LEU A 7 -9.08 -12.67 -21.21
N ASP A 8 -9.96 -13.55 -20.73
CA ASP A 8 -9.73 -14.35 -19.51
C ASP A 8 -8.56 -15.31 -19.68
N THR A 9 -8.45 -15.97 -20.82
CA THR A 9 -7.31 -16.83 -21.15
C THR A 9 -5.99 -16.06 -21.19
N PHE A 10 -5.97 -14.88 -21.81
CA PHE A 10 -4.80 -14.01 -21.84
C PHE A 10 -4.42 -13.52 -20.43
N THR A 11 -5.40 -13.12 -19.63
CA THR A 11 -5.18 -12.71 -18.24
C THR A 11 -4.55 -13.83 -17.43
N THR A 12 -5.03 -15.06 -17.56
CA THR A 12 -4.46 -16.24 -16.88
C THR A 12 -3.04 -16.55 -17.37
N LEU A 13 -2.79 -16.39 -18.68
CA LEU A 13 -1.46 -16.58 -19.25
C LEU A 13 -0.46 -15.57 -18.64
N CYS A 14 -0.84 -14.32 -18.51
CA CYS A 14 0.01 -13.30 -17.89
C CYS A 14 0.29 -13.59 -16.40
N GLU A 15 -0.72 -14.02 -15.65
CA GLU A 15 -0.57 -14.37 -14.22
C GLU A 15 0.35 -15.58 -13.99
N THR A 16 0.30 -16.57 -14.89
CA THR A 16 1.09 -17.79 -14.75
C THR A 16 2.48 -17.69 -15.36
N GLY A 17 2.67 -16.73 -16.30
CA GLY A 17 3.90 -16.53 -17.05
C GLY A 17 4.25 -17.68 -18.00
N HIS A 18 3.39 -18.71 -18.15
CA HIS A 18 3.71 -19.92 -18.92
C HIS A 18 2.47 -20.55 -19.56
N PHE A 19 2.55 -20.85 -20.88
CA PHE A 19 1.44 -21.40 -21.64
C PHE A 19 0.90 -22.73 -21.11
N THR A 20 1.77 -23.64 -20.69
CA THR A 20 1.35 -24.93 -20.14
C THR A 20 0.63 -24.77 -18.81
N ARG A 21 1.17 -23.96 -17.90
CA ARG A 21 0.51 -23.67 -16.60
C ARG A 21 -0.83 -22.95 -16.79
N ALA A 22 -0.92 -22.04 -17.76
CA ALA A 22 -2.18 -21.39 -18.10
C ALA A 22 -3.21 -22.41 -18.62
N ALA A 23 -2.79 -23.33 -19.47
CA ALA A 23 -3.62 -24.39 -20.01
C ALA A 23 -4.16 -25.32 -18.90
N GLU A 24 -3.29 -25.76 -17.99
CA GLU A 24 -3.69 -26.56 -16.81
C GLU A 24 -4.71 -25.81 -15.94
N ARG A 25 -4.44 -24.55 -15.62
CA ARG A 25 -5.33 -23.72 -14.76
C ARG A 25 -6.72 -23.48 -15.39
N LEU A 26 -6.78 -23.44 -16.73
CA LEU A 26 -8.01 -23.22 -17.50
C LEU A 26 -8.70 -24.51 -17.95
N ASN A 27 -8.17 -25.68 -17.63
CA ASN A 27 -8.61 -26.97 -18.16
C ASN A 27 -8.65 -26.98 -19.70
N MET A 28 -7.62 -26.40 -20.34
CA MET A 28 -7.46 -26.29 -21.78
C MET A 28 -6.19 -26.99 -22.23
N THR A 29 -6.03 -27.14 -23.56
CA THR A 29 -4.76 -27.53 -24.15
C THR A 29 -3.87 -26.30 -24.40
N GLN A 30 -2.54 -26.49 -24.38
CA GLN A 30 -1.59 -25.41 -24.68
C GLN A 30 -1.83 -24.80 -26.09
N PRO A 31 -2.11 -25.59 -27.17
CA PRO A 31 -2.54 -25.03 -28.45
C PRO A 31 -3.82 -24.18 -28.36
N GLY A 32 -4.76 -24.55 -27.49
CA GLY A 32 -5.98 -23.79 -27.25
C GLY A 32 -5.70 -22.41 -26.65
N VAL A 33 -4.83 -22.33 -25.64
CA VAL A 33 -4.37 -21.06 -25.07
C VAL A 33 -3.69 -20.18 -26.14
N SER A 34 -2.82 -20.77 -26.95
CA SER A 34 -2.14 -20.06 -28.03
C SER A 34 -3.12 -19.57 -29.12
N GLN A 35 -4.18 -20.35 -29.41
CA GLN A 35 -5.22 -19.93 -30.35
C GLN A 35 -6.06 -18.75 -29.80
N HIS A 36 -6.42 -18.78 -28.50
CA HIS A 36 -7.15 -17.68 -27.87
C HIS A 36 -6.33 -16.38 -27.87
N LEU A 37 -5.03 -16.47 -27.58
CA LEU A 37 -4.14 -15.30 -27.67
C LEU A 37 -4.15 -14.73 -29.10
N ARG A 38 -3.90 -15.56 -30.14
CA ARG A 38 -3.90 -15.08 -31.54
C ARG A 38 -5.22 -14.43 -31.93
N LYS A 39 -6.37 -15.00 -31.51
CA LYS A 39 -7.69 -14.43 -31.78
C LYS A 39 -7.89 -13.09 -31.09
N LEU A 40 -7.38 -12.93 -29.87
CA LEU A 40 -7.44 -11.67 -29.15
C LEU A 40 -6.54 -10.61 -29.81
N GLU A 41 -5.31 -10.98 -30.19
CA GLU A 41 -4.39 -10.11 -30.93
C GLU A 41 -4.98 -9.68 -32.28
N ALA A 42 -5.58 -10.62 -33.03
CA ALA A 42 -6.26 -10.34 -34.29
C ALA A 42 -7.46 -9.40 -34.10
N GLN A 43 -8.23 -9.56 -33.01
CA GLN A 43 -9.35 -8.69 -32.68
C GLN A 43 -8.90 -7.25 -32.35
N LEU A 44 -7.71 -7.09 -31.77
CA LEU A 44 -7.14 -5.80 -31.38
C LEU A 44 -6.26 -5.17 -32.48
N GLY A 45 -5.82 -5.97 -33.45
CA GLY A 45 -4.88 -5.55 -34.49
C GLY A 45 -3.48 -5.29 -33.98
N GLN A 46 -3.13 -5.82 -32.79
CA GLN A 46 -1.82 -5.60 -32.15
C GLN A 46 -1.36 -6.86 -31.42
N SER A 47 -0.03 -7.09 -31.42
CA SER A 47 0.57 -8.13 -30.61
C SER A 47 0.57 -7.73 -29.14
N LEU A 48 0.16 -8.66 -28.28
CA LEU A 48 0.11 -8.47 -26.82
C LEU A 48 1.33 -8.98 -26.11
N ILE A 49 2.08 -9.89 -26.75
CA ILE A 49 3.33 -10.43 -26.21
C ILE A 49 4.48 -10.30 -27.22
N ALA A 50 5.69 -10.12 -26.70
CA ALA A 50 6.94 -10.30 -27.41
C ALA A 50 7.58 -11.62 -26.94
N ARG A 51 7.97 -12.50 -27.87
CA ARG A 51 8.56 -13.80 -27.54
C ARG A 51 10.07 -13.68 -27.39
N GLU A 52 10.60 -14.23 -26.31
CA GLU A 52 12.03 -14.31 -26.02
C GLU A 52 12.40 -15.78 -25.75
N GLY A 53 12.71 -16.53 -26.82
CA GLY A 53 13.01 -17.97 -26.71
C GLY A 53 11.82 -18.78 -26.18
N LYS A 54 11.94 -19.34 -24.96
CA LYS A 54 10.89 -20.11 -24.29
C LYS A 54 9.98 -19.26 -23.39
N SER A 55 10.33 -17.98 -23.18
CA SER A 55 9.58 -17.01 -22.39
C SER A 55 8.87 -15.99 -23.28
N PHE A 56 8.08 -15.13 -22.67
CA PHE A 56 7.49 -13.95 -23.30
C PHE A 56 7.47 -12.79 -22.32
N THR A 57 7.49 -11.57 -22.87
CA THR A 57 7.24 -10.32 -22.16
C THR A 57 5.98 -9.67 -22.73
N LEU A 58 5.34 -8.80 -21.94
CA LEU A 58 4.17 -8.06 -22.41
C LEU A 58 4.62 -6.86 -23.27
N THR A 59 3.88 -6.59 -24.32
CA THR A 59 3.97 -5.31 -25.03
C THR A 59 3.20 -4.23 -24.26
N ALA A 60 3.34 -2.95 -24.60
CA ALA A 60 2.52 -1.88 -24.03
C ALA A 60 1.02 -2.14 -24.19
N ALA A 61 0.60 -2.69 -25.35
CA ALA A 61 -0.78 -3.13 -25.58
C ALA A 61 -1.13 -4.32 -24.66
N GLY A 62 -0.20 -5.26 -24.47
CA GLY A 62 -0.36 -6.40 -23.58
C GLY A 62 -0.59 -5.97 -22.13
N GLU A 63 0.20 -5.03 -21.62
CA GLU A 63 0.02 -4.47 -20.26
C GLU A 63 -1.37 -3.83 -20.09
N ALA A 64 -1.81 -3.03 -21.06
CA ALA A 64 -3.12 -2.39 -21.02
C ALA A 64 -4.27 -3.41 -21.03
N VAL A 65 -4.17 -4.45 -21.86
CA VAL A 65 -5.17 -5.52 -21.96
C VAL A 65 -5.16 -6.41 -20.72
N PHE A 66 -3.99 -6.69 -20.14
CA PHE A 66 -3.88 -7.42 -18.89
C PHE A 66 -4.52 -6.66 -17.73
N ALA A 67 -4.27 -5.35 -17.62
CA ALA A 67 -4.92 -4.49 -16.62
C ALA A 67 -6.45 -4.52 -16.76
N LEU A 68 -6.96 -4.44 -18.02
CA LEU A 68 -8.40 -4.54 -18.29
C LEU A 68 -8.98 -5.91 -17.87
N GLY A 69 -8.26 -7.02 -18.18
CA GLY A 69 -8.69 -8.36 -17.83
C GLY A 69 -8.81 -8.56 -16.31
N ARG A 70 -7.83 -8.05 -15.57
CA ARG A 70 -7.84 -8.06 -14.09
C ARG A 70 -8.98 -7.22 -13.51
N ALA A 71 -9.17 -6.01 -14.04
CA ALA A 71 -10.25 -5.14 -13.60
C ALA A 71 -11.62 -5.79 -13.81
N ARG A 72 -11.84 -6.44 -14.97
CA ARG A 72 -13.08 -7.15 -15.27
C ARG A 72 -13.35 -8.34 -14.35
N ARG A 73 -12.33 -9.17 -14.06
CA ARG A 73 -12.46 -10.26 -13.08
C ARG A 73 -12.83 -9.75 -11.70
N ASN A 74 -12.19 -8.67 -11.26
CA ASN A 74 -12.50 -8.05 -9.98
C ASN A 74 -13.94 -7.51 -9.95
N GLU A 75 -14.41 -6.92 -11.04
CA GLU A 75 -15.79 -6.45 -11.14
C GLU A 75 -16.82 -7.58 -11.07
N GLU A 76 -16.56 -8.69 -11.76
CA GLU A 76 -17.43 -9.86 -11.70
C GLU A 76 -17.44 -10.48 -10.29
N LYS A 77 -16.28 -10.56 -9.62
CA LYS A 77 -16.18 -11.01 -8.23
C LYS A 77 -17.00 -10.11 -7.29
N HIS A 78 -16.90 -8.79 -7.45
CA HIS A 78 -17.69 -7.85 -6.66
C HIS A 78 -19.19 -7.96 -6.92
N LEU A 79 -19.58 -8.17 -8.17
CA LEU A 79 -20.99 -8.40 -8.51
C LEU A 79 -21.53 -9.65 -7.82
N ARG A 80 -20.81 -10.77 -7.89
CA ARG A 80 -21.20 -12.01 -7.19
C ARG A 80 -21.33 -11.78 -5.69
N ALA A 81 -20.33 -11.13 -5.07
CA ALA A 81 -20.38 -10.81 -3.65
C ALA A 81 -21.52 -9.84 -3.27
N ALA A 82 -21.97 -9.00 -4.19
CA ALA A 82 -23.13 -8.10 -3.97
C ALA A 82 -24.47 -8.82 -4.11
N LEU A 83 -24.51 -9.98 -4.78
CA LEU A 83 -25.69 -10.82 -4.92
C LEU A 83 -25.84 -11.82 -3.77
N GLU A 84 -24.78 -12.04 -3.00
CA GLU A 84 -24.79 -12.84 -1.78
C GLU A 84 -25.41 -12.05 -0.62
N THR A 85 -25.81 -12.75 0.45
CA THR A 85 -26.29 -12.09 1.68
C THR A 85 -25.24 -11.11 2.19
N ASP A 86 -25.64 -9.86 2.47
CA ASP A 86 -24.76 -8.80 2.98
C ASP A 86 -24.35 -9.09 4.43
N ASP A 87 -23.43 -10.03 4.59
CA ASP A 87 -22.90 -10.46 5.89
C ASP A 87 -21.65 -9.64 6.23
N ARG A 88 -21.64 -9.10 7.44
CA ARG A 88 -20.48 -8.37 7.98
C ARG A 88 -19.31 -9.29 8.28
N ASP A 89 -19.60 -10.52 8.69
CA ASP A 89 -18.65 -11.44 9.29
C ASP A 89 -18.19 -12.55 8.32
N ALA A 90 -18.51 -12.40 7.01
CA ALA A 90 -18.09 -13.32 5.97
C ALA A 90 -17.61 -12.61 4.69
N GLY A 91 -16.71 -13.29 3.94
CA GLY A 91 -16.17 -12.83 2.66
C GLY A 91 -14.79 -12.17 2.77
N GLU A 92 -14.38 -11.44 1.73
CA GLU A 92 -13.08 -10.79 1.67
C GLU A 92 -13.17 -9.27 1.88
N VAL A 93 -12.15 -8.72 2.54
CA VAL A 93 -11.89 -7.29 2.70
C VAL A 93 -10.45 -7.01 2.31
N ARG A 94 -10.23 -6.14 1.32
CA ARG A 94 -8.90 -5.78 0.81
C ARG A 94 -8.63 -4.31 1.08
N ILE A 95 -7.66 -4.07 1.95
CA ILE A 95 -7.28 -2.72 2.40
C ILE A 95 -5.84 -2.47 1.96
N ALA A 96 -5.55 -1.27 1.48
CA ALA A 96 -4.20 -0.81 1.23
C ALA A 96 -3.94 0.54 1.92
N CYS A 97 -2.75 0.70 2.49
CA CYS A 97 -2.36 1.93 3.18
C CYS A 97 -0.82 2.03 3.26
N SER A 98 -0.31 3.10 3.88
CA SER A 98 1.12 3.18 4.22
C SER A 98 1.51 2.08 5.21
N GLY A 99 2.80 1.71 5.22
CA GLY A 99 3.27 0.68 6.13
C GLY A 99 3.09 1.03 7.61
N SER A 100 3.34 2.28 7.98
CA SER A 100 3.14 2.77 9.36
C SER A 100 1.67 2.65 9.78
N PHE A 101 0.75 3.06 8.91
CA PHE A 101 -0.68 2.94 9.19
C PHE A 101 -1.16 1.48 9.21
N ALA A 102 -0.58 0.61 8.37
CA ALA A 102 -0.87 -0.82 8.39
C ALA A 102 -0.51 -1.48 9.73
N MET A 103 0.63 -1.10 10.32
CA MET A 103 1.04 -1.58 11.64
C MET A 103 0.06 -1.16 12.74
N LEU A 104 -0.47 0.06 12.68
CA LEU A 104 -1.46 0.57 13.62
C LEU A 104 -2.81 -0.12 13.43
N LEU A 105 -3.24 -0.32 12.19
CA LEU A 105 -4.56 -0.86 11.86
C LEU A 105 -4.66 -2.37 12.09
N TYR A 106 -3.62 -3.15 11.76
CA TYR A 106 -3.71 -4.61 11.77
C TYR A 106 -4.12 -5.21 13.12
N PRO A 107 -3.56 -4.78 14.27
CA PRO A 107 -4.00 -5.25 15.58
C PRO A 107 -5.48 -4.98 15.88
N VAL A 108 -6.03 -3.88 15.35
CA VAL A 108 -7.45 -3.51 15.52
C VAL A 108 -8.38 -4.45 14.73
N LEU A 109 -7.89 -5.04 13.63
CA LEU A 109 -8.65 -5.99 12.82
C LEU A 109 -8.69 -7.41 13.43
N LEU A 110 -7.69 -7.79 14.22
CA LEU A 110 -7.55 -9.16 14.75
C LEU A 110 -8.75 -9.65 15.60
N PRO A 111 -9.34 -8.85 16.52
CA PRO A 111 -10.52 -9.28 17.27
C PRO A 111 -11.71 -9.61 16.37
N TRP A 112 -11.92 -8.82 15.31
CA TRP A 112 -12.98 -9.10 14.35
C TRP A 112 -12.72 -10.39 13.58
N MET A 113 -11.51 -10.58 13.03
CA MET A 113 -11.13 -11.83 12.34
C MET A 113 -11.29 -13.05 13.25
N ARG A 114 -10.94 -12.92 14.53
CA ARG A 114 -11.10 -14.01 15.51
C ARG A 114 -12.57 -14.36 15.76
N ALA A 115 -13.46 -13.37 15.77
CA ALA A 115 -14.88 -13.56 15.98
C ALA A 115 -15.62 -14.04 14.71
N ALA A 116 -15.03 -13.83 13.53
CA ALA A 116 -15.63 -14.08 12.21
C ALA A 116 -14.78 -15.04 11.36
N PRO A 117 -14.85 -16.37 11.57
CA PRO A 117 -14.01 -17.34 10.82
C PRO A 117 -14.25 -17.35 9.30
N GLY A 118 -15.41 -16.88 8.84
CA GLY A 118 -15.74 -16.74 7.42
C GLY A 118 -15.16 -15.50 6.74
N LEU A 119 -14.47 -14.64 7.52
CA LEU A 119 -13.88 -13.39 7.03
C LEU A 119 -12.41 -13.56 6.68
N ALA A 120 -12.01 -13.07 5.50
CA ALA A 120 -10.61 -12.94 5.10
C ALA A 120 -10.25 -11.46 4.92
N ILE A 121 -9.22 -10.99 5.63
CA ILE A 121 -8.72 -9.62 5.49
C ILE A 121 -7.34 -9.64 4.84
N HIS A 122 -7.22 -8.90 3.72
CA HIS A 122 -5.98 -8.63 3.04
C HIS A 122 -5.58 -7.18 3.31
N LEU A 123 -4.61 -6.97 4.17
CA LEU A 123 -4.03 -5.66 4.44
C LEU A 123 -2.67 -5.57 3.75
N GLN A 124 -2.54 -4.62 2.84
CA GLN A 124 -1.31 -4.41 2.08
C GLN A 124 -0.71 -3.04 2.36
N ALA A 125 0.56 -3.03 2.76
CA ALA A 125 1.38 -1.83 2.75
C ALA A 125 1.86 -1.57 1.32
N ALA A 126 1.60 -0.37 0.78
CA ALA A 126 1.94 -0.04 -0.60
C ALA A 126 2.22 1.47 -0.77
N PRO A 127 3.01 1.86 -1.81
CA PRO A 127 3.15 3.25 -2.22
C PRO A 127 1.82 3.87 -2.65
N GLN A 128 1.69 5.19 -2.52
CA GLN A 128 0.44 5.93 -2.84
C GLN A 128 -0.07 5.67 -4.27
N ALA A 129 0.84 5.61 -5.25
CA ALA A 129 0.48 5.34 -6.65
C ALA A 129 -0.14 3.94 -6.82
N ASP A 130 0.40 2.94 -6.12
CA ASP A 130 -0.09 1.55 -6.17
C ASP A 130 -1.43 1.40 -5.47
N ILE A 131 -1.66 2.12 -4.36
CA ILE A 131 -2.95 2.18 -3.67
C ILE A 131 -4.00 2.75 -4.62
N LEU A 132 -3.69 3.89 -5.25
CA LEU A 132 -4.59 4.55 -6.19
C LEU A 132 -4.93 3.63 -7.38
N ALA A 133 -3.92 3.05 -8.02
CA ALA A 133 -4.11 2.10 -9.13
C ALA A 133 -4.94 0.89 -8.69
N GLY A 134 -4.65 0.33 -7.53
CA GLY A 134 -5.35 -0.83 -6.98
C GLY A 134 -6.82 -0.57 -6.61
N LEU A 135 -7.17 0.64 -6.19
CA LEU A 135 -8.55 1.06 -6.01
C LEU A 135 -9.28 1.14 -7.35
N LEU A 136 -8.63 1.72 -8.37
CA LEU A 136 -9.22 1.91 -9.70
C LEU A 136 -9.44 0.60 -10.45
N ASP A 137 -8.52 -0.36 -10.32
CA ASP A 137 -8.61 -1.68 -10.96
C ASP A 137 -9.31 -2.74 -10.08
N GLY A 138 -9.72 -2.37 -8.85
CA GLY A 138 -10.47 -3.23 -7.95
C GLY A 138 -9.65 -4.29 -7.23
N ARG A 139 -8.34 -4.17 -7.18
CA ARG A 139 -7.48 -4.98 -6.30
C ARG A 139 -7.73 -4.68 -4.83
N PHE A 140 -8.06 -3.42 -4.51
CA PHE A 140 -8.39 -2.96 -3.17
C PHE A 140 -9.84 -2.45 -3.11
N ASP A 141 -10.48 -2.70 -1.97
CA ASP A 141 -11.82 -2.22 -1.67
C ASP A 141 -11.77 -0.86 -0.97
N LEU A 142 -10.82 -0.70 -0.05
CA LEU A 142 -10.56 0.52 0.73
C LEU A 142 -9.08 0.87 0.65
N GLY A 143 -8.79 2.16 0.57
CA GLY A 143 -7.41 2.68 0.58
C GLY A 143 -7.25 3.86 1.51
N VAL A 144 -6.14 3.92 2.26
CA VAL A 144 -5.76 5.13 3.01
C VAL A 144 -4.62 5.82 2.27
N LEU A 145 -4.87 7.05 1.83
CA LEU A 145 -4.00 7.86 0.99
C LEU A 145 -3.51 9.09 1.77
N GLY A 146 -2.33 9.60 1.41
CA GLY A 146 -1.74 10.81 1.99
C GLY A 146 -2.27 12.12 1.39
N ALA A 147 -3.11 12.06 0.36
CA ALA A 147 -3.75 13.21 -0.27
C ALA A 147 -5.12 12.81 -0.86
N ASP A 148 -5.96 13.80 -1.11
CA ASP A 148 -7.18 13.57 -1.90
C ASP A 148 -6.79 13.08 -3.30
N PRO A 149 -7.26 11.89 -3.71
CA PRO A 149 -6.95 11.38 -5.05
C PRO A 149 -7.55 12.22 -6.19
N GLY A 150 -8.55 13.08 -5.93
CA GLY A 150 -9.18 13.93 -6.94
C GLY A 150 -9.73 13.18 -8.16
N HIS A 151 -10.01 11.89 -8.05
CA HIS A 151 -10.34 11.04 -9.20
C HIS A 151 -11.85 10.77 -9.32
N ALA A 152 -12.44 10.98 -10.52
CA ALA A 152 -13.88 10.90 -10.75
C ALA A 152 -14.53 9.56 -10.37
N ARG A 153 -13.78 8.44 -10.46
CA ARG A 153 -14.25 7.09 -10.10
C ARG A 153 -14.07 6.73 -8.63
N LEU A 154 -13.47 7.61 -7.84
CA LEU A 154 -13.26 7.40 -6.41
C LEU A 154 -14.10 8.40 -5.61
N GLU A 155 -14.55 7.98 -4.45
CA GLU A 155 -14.98 8.85 -3.38
C GLU A 155 -13.92 8.83 -2.29
N ALA A 156 -13.58 9.99 -1.77
CA ALA A 156 -12.59 10.14 -0.73
C ALA A 156 -13.15 10.96 0.42
N ARG A 157 -12.78 10.56 1.64
CA ARG A 157 -13.14 11.25 2.88
C ARG A 157 -11.87 11.58 3.64
N HIS A 158 -11.70 12.83 4.02
CA HIS A 158 -10.64 13.26 4.92
C HIS A 158 -10.86 12.63 6.30
N LEU A 159 -9.87 11.93 6.83
CA LEU A 159 -9.89 11.28 8.15
C LEU A 159 -9.21 12.16 9.22
N GLY A 160 -8.26 12.97 8.83
CA GLY A 160 -7.40 13.75 9.70
C GLY A 160 -6.00 13.86 9.13
N ARG A 161 -5.04 14.01 10.00
CA ARG A 161 -3.62 14.11 9.65
C ARG A 161 -2.78 13.44 10.72
N GLU A 162 -1.58 13.01 10.35
CA GLU A 162 -0.58 12.52 11.31
C GLU A 162 0.71 13.32 11.19
N GLU A 163 1.41 13.49 12.30
CA GLU A 163 2.68 14.20 12.34
C GLU A 163 3.82 13.31 11.83
N LEU A 164 4.70 13.87 11.03
CA LEU A 164 6.00 13.29 10.74
C LEU A 164 6.96 13.66 11.87
N CYS A 165 7.43 12.68 12.61
CA CYS A 165 8.14 12.86 13.86
C CYS A 165 9.65 12.60 13.72
N LEU A 166 10.46 13.42 14.38
CA LEU A 166 11.84 13.10 14.71
C LEU A 166 11.87 12.19 15.95
N VAL A 167 12.46 11.00 15.79
CA VAL A 167 12.48 9.96 16.82
C VAL A 167 13.91 9.73 17.30
N LEU A 168 14.13 9.91 18.59
CA LEU A 168 15.36 9.66 19.29
C LEU A 168 15.18 8.52 20.31
N PRO A 169 16.28 7.93 20.84
CA PRO A 169 16.22 7.09 22.02
C PRO A 169 15.61 7.83 23.23
N ALA A 170 14.92 7.12 24.10
CA ALA A 170 14.25 7.71 25.27
C ALA A 170 15.23 8.41 26.24
N ASP A 171 16.48 7.92 26.33
CA ASP A 171 17.54 8.48 27.15
C ASP A 171 18.31 9.66 26.52
N ALA A 172 17.94 10.05 25.30
CA ALA A 172 18.55 11.21 24.66
C ALA A 172 18.27 12.49 25.47
N PRO A 173 19.22 13.46 25.49
CA PRO A 173 19.06 14.71 26.24
C PRO A 173 17.75 15.41 25.98
N ASP A 174 17.10 15.92 27.05
CA ASP A 174 15.79 16.59 26.94
C ASP A 174 15.95 18.04 26.42
N ARG A 175 16.37 18.13 25.17
CA ARG A 175 16.44 19.36 24.39
C ARG A 175 16.18 19.08 22.92
N VAL A 176 15.81 20.09 22.16
CA VAL A 176 15.77 19.98 20.70
C VAL A 176 17.22 19.93 20.20
N PRO A 177 17.61 18.85 19.47
CA PRO A 177 18.98 18.74 18.94
C PRO A 177 19.21 19.72 17.81
N GLY A 178 20.45 20.19 17.65
CA GLY A 178 20.91 20.80 16.41
C GLY A 178 21.18 19.73 15.35
N PHE A 179 21.35 20.13 14.08
CA PHE A 179 21.66 19.15 13.03
C PHE A 179 22.99 18.44 13.27
N ALA A 180 24.01 19.12 13.83
CA ALA A 180 25.30 18.50 14.19
C ALA A 180 25.13 17.37 15.23
N ASP A 181 24.20 17.49 16.19
CA ASP A 181 23.89 16.43 17.14
C ASP A 181 23.30 15.20 16.45
N LEU A 182 22.39 15.44 15.46
CA LEU A 182 21.76 14.39 14.66
C LEU A 182 22.81 13.69 13.77
N ASP A 183 23.65 14.45 13.10
CA ASP A 183 24.70 13.91 12.24
C ASP A 183 25.72 13.08 13.06
N ALA A 184 26.15 13.58 14.22
CA ALA A 184 27.02 12.82 15.12
C ALA A 184 26.38 11.50 15.59
N ARG A 185 25.06 11.47 15.77
CA ARG A 185 24.32 10.28 16.15
C ARG A 185 24.13 9.32 14.96
N GLY A 186 23.88 9.86 13.77
CA GLY A 186 23.68 9.15 12.52
C GLY A 186 22.25 8.66 12.32
N PHE A 187 21.85 8.55 11.07
CA PHE A 187 20.49 8.25 10.64
C PHE A 187 20.24 6.75 10.49
N VAL A 188 19.13 6.27 11.01
CA VAL A 188 18.56 4.96 10.69
C VAL A 188 17.63 5.15 9.49
N ALA A 189 18.16 4.83 8.32
CA ALA A 189 17.49 5.02 7.04
C ALA A 189 16.48 3.90 6.74
N HIS A 190 15.49 4.23 5.95
CA HIS A 190 14.49 3.31 5.42
C HIS A 190 13.96 3.85 4.07
N PRO A 191 13.17 3.09 3.29
CA PRO A 191 12.78 3.50 1.93
C PRO A 191 12.20 4.92 1.83
N ASP A 192 11.28 5.31 2.74
CA ASP A 192 10.67 6.64 2.76
C ASP A 192 11.52 7.67 3.56
N GLY A 193 12.53 7.21 4.29
CA GLY A 193 13.29 8.01 5.24
C GLY A 193 14.05 9.18 4.61
N TYR A 194 14.53 9.01 3.39
CA TYR A 194 15.23 10.06 2.66
C TYR A 194 14.27 11.20 2.29
N ALA A 195 13.09 10.88 1.76
CA ALA A 195 12.08 11.87 1.46
C ALA A 195 11.57 12.58 2.73
N TYR A 196 11.42 11.85 3.83
CA TYR A 196 11.06 12.42 5.13
C TYR A 196 12.15 13.34 5.68
N ALA A 197 13.43 13.02 5.46
CA ALA A 197 14.54 13.87 5.85
C ALA A 197 14.53 15.19 5.07
N ASP A 198 14.37 15.13 3.76
CA ASP A 198 14.27 16.34 2.94
C ASP A 198 13.06 17.19 3.32
N ASP A 199 11.92 16.57 3.63
CA ASP A 199 10.71 17.28 4.01
C ASP A 199 10.77 17.92 5.42
N LEU A 200 11.34 17.23 6.42
CA LEU A 200 11.32 17.69 7.81
C LEU A 200 12.61 18.40 8.24
N LEU A 201 13.79 17.85 7.86
CA LEU A 201 15.06 18.39 8.33
C LEU A 201 15.46 19.66 7.57
N ASN A 202 15.16 19.74 6.27
CA ASN A 202 15.38 20.97 5.52
C ASN A 202 14.55 22.15 6.07
N LEU A 203 13.33 21.85 6.52
CA LEU A 203 12.42 22.83 7.12
C LEU A 203 12.95 23.36 8.46
N ASN A 204 13.56 22.49 9.28
CA ASN A 204 13.98 22.81 10.65
C ASN A 204 15.46 23.23 10.78
N PHE A 205 16.30 22.84 9.83
CA PHE A 205 17.74 23.09 9.86
C PHE A 205 18.24 23.71 8.53
N PRO A 206 17.61 24.83 8.06
CA PRO A 206 18.00 25.45 6.81
C PRO A 206 19.48 25.87 6.89
N GLY A 207 20.27 25.50 5.88
CA GLY A 207 21.72 25.79 5.80
C GLY A 207 22.62 24.86 6.60
N ALA A 208 22.10 24.06 7.55
CA ALA A 208 22.88 23.04 8.26
C ALA A 208 22.61 21.62 7.72
N TYR A 209 21.41 21.36 7.22
CA TYR A 209 21.05 20.09 6.60
C TYR A 209 21.66 19.97 5.20
N PRO A 210 22.49 18.95 4.91
CA PRO A 210 23.26 18.87 3.65
C PRO A 210 22.48 18.22 2.50
N GLY A 211 21.24 17.76 2.74
CA GLY A 211 20.47 16.89 1.85
C GLY A 211 20.57 15.42 2.23
N ALA A 212 19.51 14.65 1.88
CA ALA A 212 19.37 13.26 2.28
C ALA A 212 20.52 12.35 1.86
N ASP A 213 21.08 12.60 0.68
CA ASP A 213 22.20 11.81 0.11
C ASP A 213 23.53 11.95 0.86
N ARG A 214 23.67 12.99 1.69
CA ARG A 214 24.90 13.31 2.44
C ARG A 214 24.80 13.00 3.92
N MET A 215 23.67 12.44 4.36
CA MET A 215 23.47 12.08 5.77
C MET A 215 24.36 10.91 6.16
N ARG A 216 24.88 10.97 7.39
CA ARG A 216 25.60 9.84 7.99
C ARG A 216 24.63 8.72 8.31
N ILE A 217 24.67 7.62 7.55
CA ILE A 217 23.84 6.45 7.78
C ILE A 217 24.46 5.53 8.82
N ARG A 218 23.70 5.16 9.87
CA ARG A 218 24.08 4.19 10.89
C ARG A 218 23.49 2.81 10.67
N ALA A 219 22.30 2.75 10.08
CA ALA A 219 21.62 1.51 9.70
C ALA A 219 20.67 1.79 8.54
N TYR A 220 20.34 0.75 7.78
CA TYR A 220 19.24 0.76 6.81
C TYR A 220 18.30 -0.41 7.12
N VAL A 221 17.01 -0.12 7.28
CA VAL A 221 15.97 -1.10 7.61
C VAL A 221 14.78 -0.89 6.70
N ASN A 222 14.38 -1.91 5.94
CA ASN A 222 13.20 -1.88 5.08
C ASN A 222 11.99 -2.63 5.67
N GLN A 223 12.18 -3.29 6.81
CA GLN A 223 11.10 -3.95 7.56
C GLN A 223 10.44 -2.92 8.48
N ILE A 224 9.26 -2.45 8.11
CA ILE A 224 8.61 -1.31 8.75
C ILE A 224 8.49 -1.43 10.27
N GLY A 225 8.14 -2.62 10.78
CA GLY A 225 8.04 -2.90 12.21
C GLY A 225 9.37 -2.91 12.97
N GLN A 226 10.50 -2.92 12.25
CA GLN A 226 11.84 -2.94 12.83
C GLN A 226 12.57 -1.61 12.72
N ILE A 227 12.05 -0.64 11.97
CA ILE A 227 12.70 0.66 11.80
C ILE A 227 12.97 1.36 13.13
N PRO A 228 12.05 1.38 14.13
CA PRO A 228 12.30 2.00 15.42
C PRO A 228 13.27 1.21 16.31
N ALA A 229 13.50 -0.08 16.04
CA ALA A 229 14.26 -0.94 16.93
C ALA A 229 15.71 -0.48 17.18
N PRO A 230 16.52 -0.12 16.17
CA PRO A 230 17.85 0.44 16.41
C PRO A 230 17.81 1.68 17.30
N VAL A 231 16.84 2.58 17.08
CA VAL A 231 16.69 3.81 17.88
C VAL A 231 16.37 3.46 19.33
N ALA A 232 15.48 2.50 19.58
CA ALA A 232 15.16 2.02 20.93
C ALA A 232 16.37 1.40 21.65
N GLU A 233 17.39 0.95 20.92
CA GLU A 233 18.67 0.46 21.46
C GLU A 233 19.78 1.54 21.49
N GLY A 234 19.41 2.81 21.33
CA GLY A 234 20.39 3.91 21.37
C GLY A 234 21.15 4.14 20.05
N ILE A 235 20.83 3.40 19.00
CA ILE A 235 21.53 3.48 17.70
C ILE A 235 20.85 4.52 16.81
N GLY A 236 21.49 5.67 16.63
CA GLY A 236 21.04 6.66 15.69
C GLY A 236 19.75 7.39 16.06
N TYR A 237 19.09 7.93 15.02
CA TYR A 237 17.77 8.54 15.05
C TYR A 237 17.03 8.18 13.76
N THR A 238 15.72 8.34 13.75
CA THR A 238 14.93 8.14 12.53
C THR A 238 13.80 9.15 12.42
N LEU A 239 13.14 9.16 11.27
CA LEU A 239 11.95 9.96 10.99
C LEU A 239 10.81 9.02 10.64
N LEU A 240 9.70 9.12 11.34
CA LEU A 240 8.54 8.25 11.14
C LEU A 240 7.23 9.03 11.28
N PRO A 241 6.20 8.67 10.52
CA PRO A 241 4.84 9.06 10.84
C PRO A 241 4.46 8.58 12.25
N HIS A 242 3.63 9.33 12.95
CA HIS A 242 3.20 9.04 14.32
C HIS A 242 2.59 7.63 14.46
N SER A 243 1.86 7.16 13.46
CA SER A 243 1.31 5.80 13.41
C SER A 243 2.38 4.71 13.55
N GLY A 244 3.57 4.90 12.97
CA GLY A 244 4.67 3.95 13.06
C GLY A 244 5.30 3.89 14.46
N ILE A 245 5.23 4.99 15.22
CA ILE A 245 5.72 5.07 16.60
C ILE A 245 4.70 4.42 17.55
N GLU A 246 3.43 4.78 17.40
CA GLU A 246 2.34 4.24 18.23
C GLU A 246 2.19 2.72 18.09
N ALA A 247 2.43 2.19 16.91
CA ALA A 247 2.39 0.75 16.65
C ALA A 247 3.60 -0.02 17.18
N PHE A 248 4.69 0.65 17.58
CA PHE A 248 5.90 -0.02 18.06
C PHE A 248 5.74 -0.50 19.51
N ALA A 249 5.97 -1.80 19.73
CA ALA A 249 5.71 -2.43 21.03
C ALA A 249 6.55 -1.83 22.19
N ARG A 250 7.76 -1.30 21.90
CA ARG A 250 8.66 -0.67 22.88
C ARG A 250 8.73 0.84 22.68
N LYS A 251 7.60 1.49 22.44
CA LYS A 251 7.53 2.94 22.22
C LYS A 251 8.00 3.76 23.43
N ASP A 252 7.94 3.20 24.62
CA ASP A 252 8.52 3.74 25.85
C ASP A 252 10.06 3.92 25.79
N ARG A 253 10.75 3.21 24.90
CA ARG A 253 12.18 3.36 24.61
C ARG A 253 12.48 4.43 23.55
N LEU A 254 11.47 5.09 23.05
CA LEU A 254 11.55 6.13 22.02
C LEU A 254 11.12 7.47 22.61
N ARG A 255 11.73 8.54 22.11
CA ARG A 255 11.33 9.90 22.38
C ARG A 255 11.03 10.64 21.08
N VAL A 256 9.82 11.14 20.95
CA VAL A 256 9.44 12.08 19.89
C VAL A 256 9.92 13.47 20.27
N VAL A 257 10.69 14.10 19.39
CA VAL A 257 11.22 15.44 19.59
C VAL A 257 10.28 16.46 18.94
N PRO A 258 9.69 17.38 19.71
CA PRO A 258 8.89 18.44 19.13
C PRO A 258 9.79 19.42 18.40
N LEU A 259 9.75 19.40 17.08
CA LEU A 259 10.47 20.38 16.25
C LEU A 259 9.68 21.68 16.11
N PRO A 260 10.36 22.84 15.96
CA PRO A 260 9.70 24.14 15.82
C PRO A 260 8.74 24.20 14.62
N GLN A 261 9.15 23.61 13.50
CA GLN A 261 8.34 23.52 12.29
C GLN A 261 7.84 22.06 12.14
N ARG A 262 6.54 21.85 12.36
CA ARG A 262 5.92 20.53 12.25
C ARG A 262 5.54 20.24 10.81
N ARG A 263 5.64 18.98 10.43
CA ARG A 263 5.16 18.47 9.16
C ARG A 263 4.03 17.47 9.39
N TRP A 264 2.94 17.64 8.64
CA TRP A 264 1.74 16.83 8.76
C TRP A 264 1.43 16.15 7.44
N HIS A 265 1.16 14.86 7.50
CA HIS A 265 0.64 14.10 6.38
C HIS A 265 -0.88 13.95 6.54
N ALA A 266 -1.63 14.33 5.54
CA ALA A 266 -3.07 14.10 5.53
C ALA A 266 -3.39 12.61 5.44
N LEU A 267 -4.54 12.22 5.97
CA LEU A 267 -5.07 10.86 5.83
C LEU A 267 -6.43 10.95 5.15
N TRP A 268 -6.55 10.26 4.03
CA TRP A 268 -7.76 10.19 3.23
C TRP A 268 -8.19 8.75 3.02
N LEU A 269 -9.40 8.41 3.42
CA LEU A 269 -10.00 7.12 3.09
C LEU A 269 -10.66 7.22 1.73
N ALA A 270 -10.27 6.34 0.82
CA ALA A 270 -10.81 6.29 -0.53
C ALA A 270 -11.42 4.92 -0.85
N ALA A 271 -12.49 4.94 -1.62
CA ALA A 271 -13.17 3.77 -2.17
C ALA A 271 -13.71 4.07 -3.56
N ARG A 272 -14.14 3.06 -4.32
CA ARG A 272 -14.77 3.27 -5.62
C ARG A 272 -16.15 3.91 -5.46
N ARG A 273 -16.38 4.97 -6.24
CA ARG A 273 -17.64 5.71 -6.25
C ARG A 273 -18.79 4.89 -6.87
N GLY A 274 -20.01 5.19 -6.40
CA GLY A 274 -21.24 4.67 -7.00
C GLY A 274 -21.58 3.23 -6.63
N ARG A 275 -20.90 2.65 -5.64
CA ARG A 275 -21.21 1.32 -5.11
C ARG A 275 -21.57 1.39 -3.64
N PRO A 276 -22.75 0.85 -3.22
CA PRO A 276 -23.02 0.70 -1.81
C PRO A 276 -21.97 -0.24 -1.21
N LEU A 277 -21.33 0.20 -0.13
CA LEU A 277 -20.36 -0.64 0.58
C LEU A 277 -21.13 -1.79 1.28
N PRO A 278 -20.73 -3.05 1.07
CA PRO A 278 -21.21 -4.18 1.87
C PRO A 278 -20.96 -3.98 3.37
N ALA A 279 -21.72 -4.68 4.22
CA ALA A 279 -21.64 -4.55 5.68
C ALA A 279 -20.20 -4.74 6.21
N ARG A 280 -19.47 -5.73 5.68
CA ARG A 280 -18.05 -5.95 6.04
C ARG A 280 -17.14 -4.76 5.69
N LEU A 281 -17.36 -4.12 4.55
CA LEU A 281 -16.55 -2.94 4.16
C LEU A 281 -16.94 -1.70 4.96
N LYS A 282 -18.21 -1.55 5.34
CA LYS A 282 -18.64 -0.49 6.28
C LYS A 282 -17.95 -0.66 7.63
N HIS A 283 -17.91 -1.89 8.15
CA HIS A 283 -17.24 -2.17 9.43
C HIS A 283 -15.73 -1.94 9.34
N ALA A 284 -15.07 -2.40 8.28
CA ALA A 284 -13.65 -2.12 8.03
C ALA A 284 -13.37 -0.61 7.96
N ARG A 285 -14.22 0.14 7.24
CA ARG A 285 -14.16 1.60 7.16
C ARG A 285 -14.22 2.24 8.56
N ASP A 286 -15.13 1.79 9.40
CA ASP A 286 -15.33 2.37 10.73
C ASP A 286 -14.13 2.07 11.64
N LEU A 287 -13.50 0.90 11.53
CA LEU A 287 -12.24 0.58 12.20
C LEU A 287 -11.07 1.46 11.71
N ILE A 288 -10.98 1.72 10.40
CA ILE A 288 -10.00 2.64 9.82
C ILE A 288 -10.20 4.07 10.37
N VAL A 289 -11.44 4.55 10.41
CA VAL A 289 -11.77 5.88 10.96
C VAL A 289 -11.38 6.00 12.43
N THR A 290 -11.66 4.96 13.22
CA THR A 290 -11.29 4.90 14.63
C THR A 290 -9.78 4.93 14.82
N SER A 291 -9.04 4.14 14.03
CA SER A 291 -7.57 4.10 14.08
C SER A 291 -6.95 5.45 13.70
N ALA A 292 -7.44 6.10 12.64
CA ALA A 292 -6.98 7.42 12.25
C ALA A 292 -7.29 8.49 13.30
N GLY A 293 -8.40 8.36 14.04
CA GLY A 293 -8.77 9.25 15.13
C GLY A 293 -7.79 9.27 16.31
N GLN A 294 -6.95 8.24 16.47
CA GLN A 294 -5.92 8.15 17.50
C GLN A 294 -4.66 8.96 17.19
N LEU A 295 -4.51 9.43 15.93
CA LEU A 295 -3.32 10.12 15.42
C LEU A 295 -3.43 11.67 15.45
N LYS A 296 -4.45 12.22 16.07
CA LYS A 296 -4.71 13.66 16.16
C LYS A 296 -3.86 14.34 17.21
#